data_ded51304f0f1d38a2202a9eb62ebc257
#
_entry.id   ded51304f0f1d38a2202a9eb62ebc257
#
_cell.length_a   1.000
_cell.length_b   1.000
_cell.length_c   1.000
_cell.angle_alpha   90.00
_cell.angle_beta   90.00
_cell.angle_gamma   90.00
#
_symmetry.space_group_name_H-M   'P 1'
#
loop_
_entity.id
_entity.type
_entity.pdbx_description
1 polymer ?
#
loop_
_entity_poly.entity_id
_entity_poly.type
_entity_poly.pdbx_seq_one_letter_code
_entity_poly.pdbx_strand_id
1 'polypeptide(L)'
;TGKLLLKEKEAKKARHFKRSVAGGEQCLEVTQRFVPTDDEAIYGLGQYQNGIMNYRGKSVLLLQANMDIVNPFLISTNGYGILWDNYSSTKFEDTKEGYSFTSEVGDASDYYFVYGKNMDEVVAGYRELTGDVPMFGKWVYGFWQSKERYKSFDELKAVVKEYRKRGIPLDNIVQDWEYWGDKPHWNSLTFHPASFDHPRQVIEELHQQD
;
A
#
# COMPACT_ATOMS: atom_id res chain seq x y z
N THR A 1 -23.63 8.01 24.58
CA THR A 1 -24.05 6.63 24.93
C THR A 1 -23.09 5.97 25.93
N GLY A 2 -21.86 6.47 26.13
CA GLY A 2 -20.89 5.95 27.11
C GLY A 2 -20.26 4.58 26.75
N LYS A 3 -20.39 4.09 25.51
CA LYS A 3 -19.70 2.87 25.07
C LYS A 3 -18.21 3.19 24.87
N LEU A 4 -17.33 2.46 25.54
CA LEU A 4 -15.91 2.51 25.28
C LEU A 4 -15.60 1.82 23.95
N LEU A 5 -14.95 2.51 23.01
CA LEU A 5 -14.61 1.98 21.69
C LEU A 5 -13.16 1.51 21.63
N LEU A 6 -12.25 2.32 22.15
CA LEU A 6 -10.82 2.05 22.16
C LEU A 6 -10.24 2.38 23.53
N LYS A 7 -9.30 1.59 23.97
CA LYS A 7 -8.56 1.82 25.21
C LYS A 7 -7.05 1.67 24.94
N GLU A 8 -6.29 2.68 25.24
CA GLU A 8 -4.84 2.53 25.37
C GLU A 8 -4.52 1.64 26.59
N LYS A 9 -3.44 0.87 26.53
CA LYS A 9 -2.94 0.19 27.72
C LYS A 9 -2.59 1.20 28.82
N GLU A 10 -2.54 0.81 30.07
CA GLU A 10 -2.22 1.72 31.20
C GLU A 10 -0.96 2.55 30.93
N ALA A 11 -0.94 3.81 31.38
CA ALA A 11 -0.01 4.86 30.97
C ALA A 11 1.47 4.47 30.89
N LYS A 12 1.99 3.67 31.82
CA LYS A 12 3.38 3.19 31.81
C LYS A 12 3.65 2.05 30.80
N LYS A 13 2.61 1.44 30.21
CA LYS A 13 2.68 0.32 29.28
C LYS A 13 2.11 0.65 27.90
N ALA A 14 1.39 1.77 27.78
CA ALA A 14 0.76 2.20 26.53
C ALA A 14 1.80 2.58 25.48
N ARG A 15 2.77 3.39 25.89
CA ARG A 15 3.82 3.94 25.03
C ARG A 15 5.18 3.53 25.52
N HIS A 16 6.04 3.20 24.58
CA HIS A 16 7.43 2.87 24.87
C HIS A 16 8.34 3.50 23.82
N PHE A 17 9.37 4.18 24.30
CA PHE A 17 10.43 4.77 23.47
C PHE A 17 11.74 4.13 23.88
N LYS A 18 12.38 3.44 22.94
CA LYS A 18 13.65 2.78 23.18
C LYS A 18 14.69 3.37 22.26
N ARG A 19 15.85 3.73 22.82
CA ARG A 19 17.00 4.16 22.01
C ARG A 19 17.43 3.06 21.05
N SER A 20 17.61 3.42 19.81
CA SER A 20 17.98 2.56 18.71
C SER A 20 18.97 3.24 17.77
N VAL A 21 19.44 2.53 16.76
CA VAL A 21 20.31 3.07 15.71
C VAL A 21 19.75 2.61 14.37
N ALA A 22 19.45 3.54 13.49
CA ALA A 22 19.03 3.26 12.12
C ALA A 22 19.86 4.09 11.14
N GLY A 23 20.37 3.47 10.06
CA GLY A 23 21.21 4.14 9.09
C GLY A 23 22.51 4.75 9.65
N GLY A 24 22.96 4.28 10.82
CA GLY A 24 24.13 4.84 11.53
C GLY A 24 23.83 6.04 12.44
N GLU A 25 22.56 6.49 12.49
CA GLU A 25 22.13 7.61 13.33
C GLU A 25 21.35 7.11 14.57
N GLN A 26 21.48 7.87 15.68
CA GLN A 26 20.72 7.58 16.88
C GLN A 26 19.25 7.98 16.70
N CYS A 27 18.33 7.08 17.03
CA CYS A 27 16.90 7.29 16.92
C CYS A 27 16.15 6.65 18.09
N LEU A 28 14.82 6.75 18.07
CA LEU A 28 13.94 6.06 19.01
C LEU A 28 13.09 5.03 18.26
N GLU A 29 13.05 3.81 18.74
CA GLU A 29 12.00 2.84 18.45
C GLU A 29 10.74 3.25 19.23
N VAL A 30 9.62 3.37 18.57
CA VAL A 30 8.36 3.85 19.14
C VAL A 30 7.32 2.74 19.13
N THR A 31 6.76 2.43 20.29
CA THR A 31 5.66 1.47 20.43
C THR A 31 4.43 2.11 21.06
N GLN A 32 3.25 1.90 20.49
CA GLN A 32 1.96 2.21 21.08
C GLN A 32 1.13 0.94 21.23
N ARG A 33 0.48 0.74 22.38
CA ARG A 33 -0.31 -0.46 22.69
C ARG A 33 -1.74 -0.10 23.04
N PHE A 34 -2.66 -0.96 22.57
CA PHE A 34 -4.10 -0.86 22.77
C PHE A 34 -4.66 -2.15 23.35
N VAL A 35 -5.80 -2.03 24.01
CA VAL A 35 -6.52 -3.18 24.59
C VAL A 35 -7.80 -3.39 23.79
N PRO A 36 -7.87 -4.46 22.97
CA PRO A 36 -9.08 -4.80 22.23
C PRO A 36 -10.16 -5.40 23.14
N THR A 37 -11.39 -5.45 22.66
CA THR A 37 -12.45 -6.27 23.26
C THR A 37 -12.36 -7.71 22.76
N ASP A 38 -12.99 -8.68 23.46
CA ASP A 38 -12.86 -10.11 23.15
C ASP A 38 -13.47 -10.49 21.79
N ASP A 39 -14.57 -9.84 21.42
CA ASP A 39 -15.35 -10.09 20.20
C ASP A 39 -14.97 -9.17 19.02
N GLU A 40 -13.94 -8.33 19.20
CA GLU A 40 -13.46 -7.39 18.20
C GLU A 40 -12.70 -8.11 17.09
N ALA A 41 -13.02 -7.78 15.83
CA ALA A 41 -12.20 -8.14 14.68
C ALA A 41 -11.48 -6.88 14.14
N ILE A 42 -10.26 -7.07 13.63
CA ILE A 42 -9.40 -6.01 13.08
C ILE A 42 -9.08 -6.33 11.63
N TYR A 43 -9.37 -5.39 10.73
CA TYR A 43 -9.14 -5.47 9.29
C TYR A 43 -8.26 -4.32 8.80
N GLY A 44 -7.83 -4.36 7.54
CA GLY A 44 -7.05 -3.30 6.90
C GLY A 44 -5.55 -3.57 6.89
N LEU A 45 -4.73 -2.60 7.24
CA LEU A 45 -3.26 -2.61 7.30
C LEU A 45 -2.58 -2.76 5.93
N GLY A 46 -3.33 -2.82 4.83
CA GLY A 46 -2.81 -2.95 3.48
C GLY A 46 -3.28 -4.22 2.78
N GLN A 47 -2.53 -4.65 1.77
CA GLN A 47 -2.83 -5.82 0.97
C GLN A 47 -1.60 -6.72 0.91
N TYR A 48 -1.77 -7.98 1.32
CA TYR A 48 -0.72 -8.98 1.42
C TYR A 48 -1.18 -10.31 0.85
N GLN A 49 -0.26 -11.15 0.38
CA GLN A 49 -0.56 -12.50 -0.11
C GLN A 49 -0.49 -13.58 0.99
N ASN A 50 -0.74 -13.21 2.23
CA ASN A 50 -0.66 -14.08 3.40
C ASN A 50 -1.96 -14.80 3.75
N GLY A 51 -3.07 -14.53 3.04
CA GLY A 51 -4.38 -15.12 3.30
C GLY A 51 -5.07 -14.65 4.59
N ILE A 52 -4.55 -13.60 5.24
CA ILE A 52 -5.08 -13.08 6.50
C ILE A 52 -6.04 -11.94 6.18
N MET A 53 -7.28 -12.05 6.66
CA MET A 53 -8.25 -10.96 6.62
C MET A 53 -8.44 -10.32 8.00
N ASN A 54 -8.63 -11.13 9.04
CA ASN A 54 -8.76 -10.66 10.41
C ASN A 54 -7.41 -10.77 11.14
N TYR A 55 -6.87 -9.64 11.58
CA TYR A 55 -5.57 -9.53 12.23
C TYR A 55 -5.59 -9.79 13.74
N ARG A 56 -6.70 -10.22 14.33
CA ARG A 56 -6.72 -10.63 15.74
C ARG A 56 -5.84 -11.86 15.98
N GLY A 57 -4.93 -11.73 16.93
CA GLY A 57 -3.92 -12.75 17.23
C GLY A 57 -2.87 -12.95 16.11
N LYS A 58 -2.70 -11.98 15.24
CA LYS A 58 -1.77 -12.03 14.11
C LYS A 58 -0.77 -10.87 14.17
N SER A 59 0.27 -10.99 13.35
CA SER A 59 1.24 -9.93 13.13
C SER A 59 1.48 -9.70 11.66
N VAL A 60 1.86 -8.47 11.30
CA VAL A 60 2.29 -8.10 9.95
C VAL A 60 3.33 -7.00 10.03
N LEU A 61 4.33 -7.07 9.16
CA LEU A 61 5.31 -6.00 8.97
C LEU A 61 4.75 -5.01 7.94
N LEU A 62 4.56 -3.78 8.38
CA LEU A 62 4.13 -2.67 7.53
C LEU A 62 5.37 -2.07 6.86
N LEU A 63 5.80 -2.73 5.80
CA LEU A 63 6.93 -2.33 4.96
C LEU A 63 6.54 -2.55 3.51
N GLN A 64 6.62 -1.49 2.70
CA GLN A 64 6.35 -1.59 1.26
C GLN A 64 7.42 -2.48 0.61
N ALA A 65 6.99 -3.58 0.03
CA ALA A 65 7.85 -4.57 -0.61
C ALA A 65 7.22 -5.10 -1.90
N ASN A 66 7.94 -5.96 -2.62
CA ASN A 66 7.37 -6.63 -3.78
C ASN A 66 6.18 -7.51 -3.34
N MET A 67 5.05 -7.36 -4.01
CA MET A 67 3.75 -8.01 -3.76
C MET A 67 3.02 -7.57 -2.46
N ASP A 68 3.60 -6.66 -1.68
CA ASP A 68 2.98 -6.14 -0.47
C ASP A 68 2.65 -4.65 -0.65
N ILE A 69 1.42 -4.26 -0.33
CA ILE A 69 0.99 -2.87 -0.32
C ILE A 69 0.63 -2.49 1.11
N VAL A 70 1.37 -1.54 1.66
CA VAL A 70 1.14 -1.04 3.02
C VAL A 70 0.11 0.08 3.01
N ASN A 71 -0.86 -0.04 3.91
CA ASN A 71 -1.69 1.07 4.34
C ASN A 71 -1.80 0.99 5.87
N PRO A 72 -1.15 1.88 6.64
CA PRO A 72 -1.09 1.79 8.09
C PRO A 72 -2.42 2.21 8.75
N PHE A 73 -3.52 1.81 8.17
CA PHE A 73 -4.88 2.06 8.63
C PHE A 73 -5.59 0.75 8.96
N LEU A 74 -5.98 0.58 10.22
CA LEU A 74 -6.82 -0.53 10.64
C LEU A 74 -8.26 -0.08 10.85
N ILE A 75 -9.19 -1.02 10.70
CA ILE A 75 -10.61 -0.85 10.99
C ILE A 75 -11.04 -1.92 11.97
N SER A 76 -11.74 -1.49 13.01
CA SER A 76 -12.33 -2.37 14.02
C SER A 76 -13.83 -2.54 13.83
N THR A 77 -14.33 -3.76 14.09
CA THR A 77 -15.79 -4.02 14.18
C THR A 77 -16.49 -3.23 15.30
N ASN A 78 -15.74 -2.63 16.22
CA ASN A 78 -16.29 -1.76 17.24
C ASN A 78 -16.67 -0.35 16.75
N GLY A 79 -16.48 -0.05 15.45
CA GLY A 79 -16.84 1.22 14.83
C GLY A 79 -15.78 2.28 15.01
N TYR A 80 -14.51 1.91 14.89
CA TYR A 80 -13.41 2.85 14.82
C TYR A 80 -12.32 2.40 13.85
N GLY A 81 -11.48 3.33 13.43
CA GLY A 81 -10.23 3.09 12.74
C GLY A 81 -9.06 3.78 13.43
N ILE A 82 -7.87 3.29 13.20
CA ILE A 82 -6.61 3.94 13.58
C ILE A 82 -5.76 4.08 12.33
N LEU A 83 -5.40 5.31 11.99
CA LEU A 83 -4.34 5.61 11.04
C LEU A 83 -3.06 5.85 11.85
N TRP A 84 -2.09 4.97 11.72
CA TRP A 84 -0.78 5.09 12.34
C TRP A 84 0.10 5.98 11.48
N ASP A 85 0.46 7.17 11.99
CA ASP A 85 1.20 8.18 11.24
C ASP A 85 2.70 8.09 11.53
N ASN A 86 3.36 7.13 10.86
CA ASN A 86 4.80 6.96 10.93
C ASN A 86 5.32 6.35 9.62
N TYR A 87 6.38 6.91 9.06
CA TYR A 87 6.94 6.53 7.76
C TYR A 87 7.97 5.40 7.85
N SER A 88 8.42 5.02 9.03
CA SER A 88 9.40 3.96 9.17
C SER A 88 8.78 2.58 9.13
N SER A 89 9.61 1.55 8.91
CA SER A 89 9.21 0.16 9.06
C SER A 89 8.49 -0.03 10.40
N THR A 90 7.27 -0.54 10.34
CA THR A 90 6.39 -0.66 11.52
C THR A 90 5.85 -2.08 11.60
N LYS A 91 5.99 -2.71 12.77
CA LYS A 91 5.35 -3.99 13.07
C LYS A 91 4.00 -3.75 13.74
N PHE A 92 2.92 -4.24 13.12
CA PHE A 92 1.66 -4.50 13.82
C PHE A 92 1.70 -5.89 14.44
N GLU A 93 1.25 -6.03 15.66
CA GLU A 93 1.18 -7.32 16.35
C GLU A 93 0.02 -7.33 17.35
N ASP A 94 -0.85 -8.35 17.28
CA ASP A 94 -1.87 -8.62 18.29
C ASP A 94 -1.53 -9.88 19.07
N THR A 95 -1.47 -9.74 20.38
CA THR A 95 -1.14 -10.80 21.32
C THR A 95 -2.20 -10.91 22.42
N LYS A 96 -2.04 -11.83 23.35
CA LYS A 96 -2.90 -11.90 24.55
C LYS A 96 -2.84 -10.64 25.42
N GLU A 97 -1.81 -9.80 25.23
CA GLU A 97 -1.66 -8.56 25.94
C GLU A 97 -2.30 -7.33 25.28
N GLY A 98 -2.89 -7.51 24.10
CA GLY A 98 -3.45 -6.49 23.23
C GLY A 98 -2.66 -6.29 21.96
N TYR A 99 -3.07 -5.36 21.12
CA TYR A 99 -2.36 -5.08 19.89
C TYR A 99 -1.49 -3.83 19.98
N SER A 100 -0.47 -3.78 19.15
CA SER A 100 0.49 -2.69 19.13
C SER A 100 0.99 -2.36 17.73
N PHE A 101 1.38 -1.10 17.56
CA PHE A 101 2.27 -0.66 16.49
C PHE A 101 3.64 -0.39 17.08
N THR A 102 4.68 -0.93 16.46
CA THR A 102 6.09 -0.69 16.81
C THR A 102 6.84 -0.23 15.58
N SER A 103 7.23 1.04 15.56
CA SER A 103 8.01 1.66 14.49
C SER A 103 9.49 1.71 14.84
N GLU A 104 10.36 1.38 13.88
CA GLU A 104 11.81 1.37 14.07
C GLU A 104 12.37 2.76 14.37
N VAL A 105 11.76 3.80 13.80
CA VAL A 105 12.18 5.19 13.97
C VAL A 105 10.97 6.10 14.19
N GLY A 106 11.04 6.96 15.19
CA GLY A 106 10.06 8.01 15.41
C GLY A 106 10.42 8.90 16.59
N ASP A 107 9.93 10.12 16.58
CA ASP A 107 10.10 11.10 17.68
C ASP A 107 8.91 11.12 18.61
N ALA A 108 7.77 10.62 18.12
CA ALA A 108 6.50 10.60 18.85
C ALA A 108 5.68 9.36 18.50
N SER A 109 4.74 9.01 19.38
CA SER A 109 3.63 8.11 19.03
C SER A 109 2.52 8.98 18.45
N ASP A 110 2.33 8.90 17.14
CA ASP A 110 1.34 9.69 16.42
C ASP A 110 0.35 8.78 15.67
N TYR A 111 -0.94 9.04 15.86
CA TYR A 111 -2.01 8.32 15.18
C TYR A 111 -3.32 9.12 15.19
N TYR A 112 -4.14 8.89 14.19
CA TYR A 112 -5.50 9.43 14.12
C TYR A 112 -6.51 8.36 14.52
N PHE A 113 -7.41 8.74 15.41
CA PHE A 113 -8.57 7.93 15.75
C PHE A 113 -9.78 8.39 14.93
N VAL A 114 -10.33 7.47 14.15
CA VAL A 114 -11.51 7.72 13.30
C VAL A 114 -12.70 6.98 13.88
N TYR A 115 -13.78 7.70 14.17
CA TYR A 115 -15.03 7.11 14.65
C TYR A 115 -16.04 6.95 13.50
N GLY A 116 -16.76 5.85 13.49
CA GLY A 116 -17.90 5.62 12.60
C GLY A 116 -18.92 4.64 13.24
N LYS A 117 -20.19 4.77 12.93
CA LYS A 117 -21.24 3.83 13.41
C LYS A 117 -21.12 2.46 12.73
N ASN A 118 -20.50 2.42 11.59
CA ASN A 118 -20.21 1.24 10.79
C ASN A 118 -18.89 1.41 10.06
N MET A 119 -18.41 0.39 9.36
CA MET A 119 -17.14 0.40 8.66
C MET A 119 -17.10 1.42 7.51
N ASP A 120 -18.23 1.66 6.83
CA ASP A 120 -18.31 2.62 5.73
C ASP A 120 -18.07 4.04 6.23
N GLU A 121 -18.64 4.42 7.37
CA GLU A 121 -18.39 5.72 8.01
C GLU A 121 -16.94 5.85 8.48
N VAL A 122 -16.31 4.77 8.96
CA VAL A 122 -14.89 4.76 9.32
C VAL A 122 -14.02 4.98 8.09
N VAL A 123 -14.33 4.32 6.96
CA VAL A 123 -13.62 4.55 5.69
C VAL A 123 -13.85 5.98 5.17
N ALA A 124 -15.06 6.52 5.28
CA ALA A 124 -15.34 7.90 4.92
C ALA A 124 -14.49 8.89 5.75
N GLY A 125 -14.40 8.71 7.06
CA GLY A 125 -13.54 9.52 7.92
C GLY A 125 -12.05 9.39 7.58
N TYR A 126 -11.58 8.20 7.21
CA TYR A 126 -10.23 8.03 6.67
C TYR A 126 -10.03 8.85 5.39
N ARG A 127 -11.04 8.91 4.51
CA ARG A 127 -10.97 9.72 3.27
C ARG A 127 -10.99 11.22 3.54
N GLU A 128 -11.65 11.68 4.60
CA GLU A 128 -11.55 13.07 5.05
C GLU A 128 -10.11 13.46 5.45
N LEU A 129 -9.37 12.53 6.05
CA LEU A 129 -7.96 12.74 6.40
C LEU A 129 -7.02 12.69 5.20
N THR A 130 -7.27 11.79 4.25
CA THR A 130 -6.33 11.47 3.17
C THR A 130 -6.71 12.05 1.80
N GLY A 131 -7.88 12.67 1.69
CA GLY A 131 -8.43 13.21 0.46
C GLY A 131 -9.27 12.22 -0.35
N ASP A 132 -9.97 12.69 -1.35
CA ASP A 132 -10.87 11.90 -2.18
C ASP A 132 -10.12 10.92 -3.10
N VAL A 133 -10.77 9.80 -3.39
CA VAL A 133 -10.28 8.88 -4.42
C VAL A 133 -10.74 9.40 -5.79
N PRO A 134 -9.83 9.60 -6.75
CA PRO A 134 -10.22 9.98 -8.10
C PRO A 134 -11.03 8.84 -8.76
N MET A 135 -12.04 9.22 -9.54
CA MET A 135 -12.74 8.27 -10.41
C MET A 135 -11.85 7.94 -11.60
N PHE A 136 -11.41 6.72 -11.70
CA PHE A 136 -10.63 6.25 -12.84
C PHE A 136 -11.50 6.02 -14.08
N GLY A 137 -10.90 6.15 -15.27
CA GLY A 137 -11.52 5.73 -16.51
C GLY A 137 -11.80 4.22 -16.52
N LYS A 138 -12.81 3.79 -17.28
CA LYS A 138 -13.22 2.39 -17.37
C LYS A 138 -12.09 1.45 -17.77
N TRP A 139 -11.17 1.91 -18.60
CA TRP A 139 -10.01 1.18 -19.08
C TRP A 139 -9.07 0.67 -17.96
N VAL A 140 -9.02 1.36 -16.80
CA VAL A 140 -8.23 0.90 -15.64
C VAL A 140 -8.69 -0.47 -15.13
N TYR A 141 -9.98 -0.76 -15.29
CA TYR A 141 -10.60 -2.02 -14.84
C TYR A 141 -10.67 -3.08 -15.95
N GLY A 142 -10.10 -2.78 -17.12
CA GLY A 142 -10.05 -3.68 -18.25
C GLY A 142 -8.86 -4.65 -18.21
N PHE A 143 -8.54 -5.22 -19.37
CA PHE A 143 -7.45 -6.19 -19.46
C PHE A 143 -6.08 -5.51 -19.62
N TRP A 144 -5.14 -5.89 -18.79
CA TRP A 144 -3.77 -5.42 -18.78
C TRP A 144 -2.84 -6.51 -19.27
N GLN A 145 -2.32 -6.35 -20.49
CA GLN A 145 -1.29 -7.25 -21.01
C GLN A 145 0.07 -6.81 -20.50
N SER A 146 0.70 -7.66 -19.73
CA SER A 146 2.04 -7.46 -19.19
C SER A 146 2.90 -8.70 -19.36
N LYS A 147 4.18 -8.53 -19.45
CA LYS A 147 5.20 -9.56 -19.25
C LYS A 147 6.43 -8.89 -18.64
N GLU A 148 7.38 -9.68 -18.17
CA GLU A 148 8.58 -9.18 -17.49
C GLU A 148 9.22 -8.02 -18.25
N ARG A 149 9.32 -8.17 -19.60
CA ARG A 149 9.64 -7.04 -20.47
C ARG A 149 9.35 -7.34 -21.94
N TYR A 150 9.06 -6.29 -22.70
CA TYR A 150 9.26 -6.21 -24.14
C TYR A 150 10.62 -5.60 -24.41
N LYS A 151 11.36 -6.11 -25.39
CA LYS A 151 12.74 -5.68 -25.66
C LYS A 151 12.82 -4.41 -26.52
N SER A 152 11.70 -4.02 -27.14
CA SER A 152 11.60 -2.82 -27.96
C SER A 152 10.13 -2.40 -28.13
N PHE A 153 9.92 -1.17 -28.58
CA PHE A 153 8.59 -0.72 -29.00
C PHE A 153 8.04 -1.52 -30.17
N ASP A 154 8.88 -2.02 -31.07
CA ASP A 154 8.40 -2.87 -32.18
C ASP A 154 7.82 -4.19 -31.67
N GLU A 155 8.46 -4.85 -30.72
CA GLU A 155 7.91 -6.04 -30.07
C GLU A 155 6.58 -5.73 -29.36
N LEU A 156 6.52 -4.66 -28.61
CA LEU A 156 5.32 -4.21 -27.89
C LEU A 156 4.16 -3.93 -28.85
N LYS A 157 4.41 -3.14 -29.92
CA LYS A 157 3.41 -2.84 -30.95
C LYS A 157 2.94 -4.10 -31.69
N ALA A 158 3.84 -5.07 -31.95
CA ALA A 158 3.48 -6.33 -32.59
C ALA A 158 2.49 -7.14 -31.72
N VAL A 159 2.66 -7.13 -30.40
CA VAL A 159 1.72 -7.77 -29.47
C VAL A 159 0.34 -7.11 -29.52
N VAL A 160 0.27 -5.79 -29.44
CA VAL A 160 -1.02 -5.06 -29.54
C VAL A 160 -1.70 -5.37 -30.88
N LYS A 161 -0.97 -5.31 -31.99
CA LYS A 161 -1.49 -5.62 -33.31
C LYS A 161 -2.06 -7.04 -33.39
N GLU A 162 -1.42 -8.02 -32.75
CA GLU A 162 -1.90 -9.41 -32.76
C GLU A 162 -3.19 -9.56 -31.92
N TYR A 163 -3.32 -8.86 -30.78
CA TYR A 163 -4.58 -8.81 -30.03
C TYR A 163 -5.72 -8.24 -30.87
N ARG A 164 -5.50 -7.09 -31.52
CA ARG A 164 -6.50 -6.45 -32.40
C ARG A 164 -6.87 -7.36 -33.59
N LYS A 165 -5.89 -7.97 -34.25
CA LYS A 165 -6.11 -8.90 -35.34
C LYS A 165 -6.99 -10.11 -34.97
N ARG A 166 -6.84 -10.60 -33.73
CA ARG A 166 -7.64 -11.73 -33.22
C ARG A 166 -8.98 -11.30 -32.63
N GLY A 167 -9.28 -10.02 -32.59
CA GLY A 167 -10.51 -9.51 -31.96
C GLY A 167 -10.55 -9.72 -30.44
N ILE A 168 -9.39 -9.83 -29.79
CA ILE A 168 -9.29 -9.99 -28.36
C ILE A 168 -9.22 -8.58 -27.74
N PRO A 169 -10.15 -8.23 -26.82
CA PRO A 169 -10.10 -6.94 -26.14
C PRO A 169 -8.79 -6.74 -25.37
N LEU A 170 -8.25 -5.53 -25.46
CA LEU A 170 -7.05 -5.11 -24.76
C LEU A 170 -7.18 -3.65 -24.41
N ASP A 171 -7.16 -3.33 -23.12
CA ASP A 171 -7.29 -1.96 -22.61
C ASP A 171 -5.93 -1.34 -22.29
N ASN A 172 -4.99 -2.13 -21.81
CA ASN A 172 -3.67 -1.66 -21.40
C ASN A 172 -2.57 -2.62 -21.84
N ILE A 173 -1.44 -2.06 -22.25
CA ILE A 173 -0.18 -2.80 -22.41
C ILE A 173 0.90 -2.17 -21.52
N VAL A 174 1.63 -3.01 -20.81
CA VAL A 174 2.65 -2.56 -19.87
C VAL A 174 4.04 -2.79 -20.45
N GLN A 175 4.81 -1.72 -20.63
CA GLN A 175 6.25 -1.80 -20.78
C GLN A 175 6.86 -1.83 -19.39
N ASP A 176 7.29 -3.00 -18.96
CA ASP A 176 7.86 -3.24 -17.65
C ASP A 176 9.38 -3.01 -17.66
N TRP A 177 10.14 -3.95 -17.23
CA TRP A 177 11.56 -3.89 -16.89
C TRP A 177 12.48 -3.58 -18.07
N GLU A 178 13.65 -2.99 -17.78
CA GLU A 178 14.75 -2.69 -18.69
C GLU A 178 14.38 -1.80 -19.91
N TYR A 179 13.33 -0.97 -19.84
CA TYR A 179 13.09 0.06 -20.87
C TYR A 179 14.19 1.13 -20.89
N TRP A 180 14.98 1.21 -19.84
CA TRP A 180 16.16 2.09 -19.70
C TRP A 180 17.41 1.52 -20.36
N GLY A 181 17.43 0.26 -20.84
CA GLY A 181 18.53 -0.40 -21.51
C GLY A 181 19.21 -1.47 -20.68
N ASP A 182 20.29 -1.13 -20.00
CA ASP A 182 21.14 -2.06 -19.27
C ASP A 182 21.19 -1.81 -17.76
N LYS A 183 21.85 -2.71 -17.02
CA LYS A 183 21.95 -2.67 -15.57
C LYS A 183 22.57 -1.39 -15.00
N PRO A 184 23.63 -0.78 -15.59
CA PRO A 184 24.15 0.49 -15.11
C PRO A 184 23.15 1.64 -15.13
N HIS A 185 22.12 1.57 -15.97
CA HIS A 185 21.06 2.56 -16.08
C HIS A 185 19.79 2.19 -15.30
N TRP A 186 19.89 1.24 -14.40
CA TRP A 186 18.76 0.79 -13.58
C TRP A 186 18.00 1.96 -12.98
N ASN A 187 16.69 1.97 -13.22
CA ASN A 187 15.78 2.98 -12.68
C ASN A 187 16.09 4.45 -13.10
N SER A 188 16.65 4.64 -14.28
CA SER A 188 16.98 5.98 -14.82
C SER A 188 15.73 6.81 -15.16
N LEU A 189 14.54 6.20 -15.21
CA LEU A 189 13.25 6.82 -15.61
C LEU A 189 13.28 7.45 -17.00
N THR A 190 14.17 6.96 -17.88
CA THR A 190 14.29 7.37 -19.28
C THR A 190 14.27 6.18 -20.20
N PHE A 191 13.64 6.32 -21.37
CA PHE A 191 13.64 5.27 -22.38
C PHE A 191 15.00 5.19 -23.08
N HIS A 192 15.48 3.96 -23.27
CA HIS A 192 16.70 3.70 -24.02
C HIS A 192 16.52 3.99 -25.51
N PRO A 193 17.27 4.93 -26.12
CA PRO A 193 16.96 5.46 -27.42
C PRO A 193 17.11 4.45 -28.58
N ALA A 194 17.93 3.40 -28.42
CA ALA A 194 18.11 2.40 -29.48
C ALA A 194 16.96 1.38 -29.58
N SER A 195 16.21 1.17 -28.51
CA SER A 195 15.12 0.15 -28.47
C SER A 195 13.74 0.76 -28.21
N PHE A 196 13.71 1.95 -27.63
CA PHE A 196 12.52 2.65 -27.19
C PHE A 196 12.58 4.11 -27.61
N ASP A 197 12.86 4.36 -28.89
CA ASP A 197 12.90 5.71 -29.46
C ASP A 197 11.50 6.28 -29.67
N HIS A 198 11.43 7.61 -29.72
CA HIS A 198 10.18 8.34 -29.93
C HIS A 198 8.98 7.90 -29.06
N PRO A 199 9.16 7.73 -27.71
CA PRO A 199 8.12 7.15 -26.85
C PRO A 199 6.78 7.89 -26.91
N ARG A 200 6.79 9.22 -27.04
CA ARG A 200 5.56 10.01 -27.18
C ARG A 200 4.78 9.59 -28.43
N GLN A 201 5.43 9.51 -29.58
CA GLN A 201 4.79 9.11 -30.83
C GLN A 201 4.20 7.69 -30.73
N VAL A 202 4.96 6.73 -30.17
CA VAL A 202 4.49 5.35 -30.01
C VAL A 202 3.27 5.28 -29.09
N ILE A 203 3.27 6.04 -27.99
CA ILE A 203 2.12 6.10 -27.06
C ILE A 203 0.89 6.70 -27.78
N GLU A 204 1.07 7.77 -28.55
CA GLU A 204 0.00 8.38 -29.35
C GLU A 204 -0.57 7.42 -30.40
N GLU A 205 0.30 6.66 -31.11
CA GLU A 205 -0.10 5.63 -32.06
C GLU A 205 -0.92 4.51 -31.39
N LEU A 206 -0.56 4.12 -30.18
CA LEU A 206 -1.28 3.10 -29.41
C LEU A 206 -2.66 3.61 -28.96
N HIS A 207 -2.74 4.86 -28.49
CA HIS A 207 -4.01 5.48 -28.09
C HIS A 207 -4.99 5.70 -29.25
N GLN A 208 -4.51 5.71 -30.51
CA GLN A 208 -5.36 5.82 -31.70
C GLN A 208 -5.93 4.48 -32.18
N GLN A 209 -5.58 3.39 -31.51
CA GLN A 209 -6.01 2.02 -31.90
C GLN A 209 -7.19 1.49 -31.08
N ASP A 210 -8.01 2.36 -30.50
CA ASP A 210 -9.19 1.99 -29.72
C ASP A 210 -10.19 1.08 -30.47
#